data_feec1dd7aa90ff66caa3f1891c8f7e5b
#
_entry.id   feec1dd7aa90ff66caa3f1891c8f7e5b
#
_cell.length_a   1.000
_cell.length_b   1.000
_cell.length_c   1.000
_cell.angle_alpha   90.00
_cell.angle_beta   90.00
_cell.angle_gamma   90.00
#
_symmetry.space_group_name_H-M   'P 1'
#
loop_
_entity.id
_entity.type
_entity.pdbx_description
1 polymer ?
#
loop_
_entity_poly.entity_id
_entity_poly.type
_entity_poly.pdbx_seq_one_letter_code
_entity_poly.pdbx_strand_id
1 'polypeptide(L)'
;MSLSHAIELKNVSIGYQFPLISKVNASLSQGEVVLLVGNNGVGKTTLMRSLLGQIPLLEGSILMAGKNLNFLSSLEKARHTAVVFSKSSVPSQLTLFDLVALGKYIYYPYYIKLNKAHQAEVHAIIEELGLNPYKHHLLSQLSEGNLQKAYIARAFCQNSPFILLDEPTAHLDELNKIIILKLLRDLAKSHGKLILFSSHDFRLAKEFADKIWLIKDYEFYSGVSEDILSEHPELIRPLLFDLNEGFVPPEIKASPLEKELLYSFLQKHFQSDFSKFRFLHSEGKWQVHLGENIWIMSSYEDLLRLLPTLL
;
A
#
# COMPACT_ATOMS: atom_id res chain seq x y z
N MET A 1 15.88 15.40 -21.45
CA MET A 1 16.56 14.52 -20.49
C MET A 1 15.80 13.22 -20.46
N SER A 2 16.38 12.11 -20.90
CA SER A 2 15.72 10.80 -20.79
C SER A 2 15.56 10.49 -19.30
N LEU A 3 14.32 10.28 -18.85
CA LEU A 3 14.01 9.77 -17.52
C LEU A 3 14.72 8.40 -17.40
N SER A 4 15.84 8.35 -16.70
CA SER A 4 16.48 7.07 -16.41
C SER A 4 15.60 6.35 -15.37
N HIS A 5 14.91 5.30 -15.81
CA HIS A 5 14.13 4.48 -14.92
C HIS A 5 15.02 3.85 -13.84
N ALA A 6 14.57 3.88 -12.59
CA ALA A 6 15.28 3.26 -11.48
C ALA A 6 15.20 1.73 -11.58
N ILE A 7 14.03 1.22 -12.03
CA ILE A 7 13.76 -0.21 -12.26
C ILE A 7 12.98 -0.36 -13.56
N GLU A 8 13.35 -1.35 -14.37
CA GLU A 8 12.62 -1.75 -15.57
C GLU A 8 12.42 -3.28 -15.57
N LEU A 9 11.21 -3.72 -15.82
CA LEU A 9 10.84 -5.10 -16.06
C LEU A 9 10.61 -5.27 -17.56
N LYS A 10 11.29 -6.24 -18.19
CA LYS A 10 11.19 -6.53 -19.64
C LYS A 10 10.79 -7.96 -19.86
N ASN A 11 9.53 -8.17 -20.27
CA ASN A 11 8.92 -9.49 -20.50
C ASN A 11 9.12 -10.48 -19.33
N VAL A 12 9.01 -9.97 -18.10
CA VAL A 12 9.29 -10.75 -16.89
C VAL A 12 8.17 -11.73 -16.61
N SER A 13 8.53 -13.02 -16.49
CA SER A 13 7.65 -14.07 -15.97
C SER A 13 8.21 -14.58 -14.64
N ILE A 14 7.37 -14.61 -13.61
CA ILE A 14 7.72 -15.05 -12.26
C ILE A 14 6.86 -16.20 -11.80
N GLY A 15 7.43 -17.06 -11.00
CA GLY A 15 6.77 -18.24 -10.43
C GLY A 15 7.79 -19.21 -9.89
N TYR A 16 7.36 -20.43 -9.61
CA TYR A 16 8.25 -21.52 -9.19
C TYR A 16 8.41 -22.55 -10.32
N GLN A 17 7.49 -23.50 -10.43
CA GLN A 17 7.47 -24.48 -11.53
C GLN A 17 6.60 -23.98 -12.70
N PHE A 18 5.58 -23.19 -12.38
CA PHE A 18 4.69 -22.56 -13.36
C PHE A 18 4.65 -21.05 -13.10
N PRO A 19 4.42 -20.26 -14.15
CA PRO A 19 4.31 -18.83 -13.99
C PRO A 19 3.05 -18.46 -13.19
N LEU A 20 3.25 -17.63 -12.16
CA LEU A 20 2.17 -16.94 -11.44
C LEU A 20 1.75 -15.67 -12.16
N ILE A 21 2.71 -15.00 -12.80
CA ILE A 21 2.51 -13.81 -13.60
C ILE A 21 3.48 -13.90 -14.77
N SER A 22 3.01 -13.56 -15.96
CA SER A 22 3.79 -13.67 -17.20
C SER A 22 3.89 -12.37 -17.97
N LYS A 23 5.00 -12.20 -18.68
CA LYS A 23 5.23 -11.11 -19.66
C LYS A 23 5.04 -9.70 -19.09
N VAL A 24 5.40 -9.50 -17.82
CA VAL A 24 5.32 -8.20 -17.16
C VAL A 24 6.29 -7.22 -17.83
N ASN A 25 5.75 -6.10 -18.26
CA ASN A 25 6.50 -4.93 -18.73
C ASN A 25 6.09 -3.74 -17.87
N ALA A 26 7.04 -3.18 -17.12
CA ALA A 26 6.78 -2.05 -16.24
C ALA A 26 8.07 -1.27 -16.00
N SER A 27 7.93 0.01 -15.70
CA SER A 27 9.04 0.87 -15.32
C SER A 27 8.69 1.77 -14.15
N LEU A 28 9.67 1.97 -13.27
CA LEU A 28 9.56 2.80 -12.08
C LEU A 28 10.68 3.83 -12.04
N SER A 29 10.35 5.02 -11.58
CA SER A 29 11.26 6.16 -11.51
C SER A 29 11.48 6.61 -10.07
N GLN A 30 12.56 7.32 -9.83
CA GLN A 30 12.80 7.94 -8.51
C GLN A 30 11.73 8.98 -8.19
N GLY A 31 11.40 9.11 -6.91
CA GLY A 31 10.34 10.00 -6.43
C GLY A 31 8.92 9.46 -6.59
N GLU A 32 8.75 8.24 -7.13
CA GLU A 32 7.44 7.59 -7.25
C GLU A 32 7.12 6.74 -6.01
N VAL A 33 5.83 6.77 -5.64
CA VAL A 33 5.23 5.86 -4.67
C VAL A 33 4.34 4.89 -5.43
N VAL A 34 4.63 3.60 -5.34
CA VAL A 34 3.96 2.55 -6.08
C VAL A 34 3.30 1.58 -5.12
N LEU A 35 2.01 1.37 -5.30
CA LEU A 35 1.22 0.43 -4.50
C LEU A 35 1.05 -0.89 -5.27
N LEU A 36 1.52 -1.99 -4.68
CA LEU A 36 1.31 -3.35 -5.19
C LEU A 36 0.08 -3.97 -4.53
N VAL A 37 -0.93 -4.27 -5.34
CA VAL A 37 -2.19 -4.86 -4.89
C VAL A 37 -2.51 -6.17 -5.61
N GLY A 38 -3.35 -6.96 -4.99
CA GLY A 38 -3.85 -8.24 -5.50
C GLY A 38 -4.26 -9.15 -4.34
N ASN A 39 -5.00 -10.19 -4.64
CA ASN A 39 -5.49 -11.16 -3.66
C ASN A 39 -4.34 -11.89 -2.95
N ASN A 40 -4.66 -12.57 -1.84
CA ASN A 40 -3.68 -13.41 -1.15
C ASN A 40 -3.27 -14.59 -2.06
N GLY A 41 -1.97 -14.89 -2.07
CA GLY A 41 -1.43 -15.98 -2.88
C GLY A 41 -1.23 -15.69 -4.37
N VAL A 42 -1.63 -14.50 -4.87
CA VAL A 42 -1.55 -14.16 -6.30
C VAL A 42 -0.12 -13.92 -6.81
N GLY A 43 0.88 -13.83 -5.91
CA GLY A 43 2.28 -13.67 -6.32
C GLY A 43 2.94 -12.34 -5.91
N LYS A 44 2.30 -11.48 -5.10
CA LYS A 44 2.89 -10.21 -4.64
C LYS A 44 4.27 -10.39 -4.01
N THR A 45 4.36 -11.26 -2.99
CA THR A 45 5.63 -11.54 -2.30
C THR A 45 6.65 -12.21 -3.24
N THR A 46 6.19 -13.04 -4.19
CA THR A 46 7.06 -13.63 -5.21
C THR A 46 7.65 -12.56 -6.12
N LEU A 47 6.84 -11.61 -6.60
CA LEU A 47 7.31 -10.47 -7.39
C LEU A 47 8.32 -9.63 -6.60
N MET A 48 8.02 -9.30 -5.35
CA MET A 48 8.93 -8.55 -4.49
C MET A 48 10.28 -9.27 -4.30
N ARG A 49 10.26 -10.59 -4.06
CA ARG A 49 11.47 -11.39 -3.93
C ARG A 49 12.24 -11.50 -5.25
N SER A 50 11.55 -11.54 -6.38
CA SER A 50 12.21 -11.51 -7.71
C SER A 50 12.87 -10.16 -7.97
N LEU A 51 12.27 -9.04 -7.56
CA LEU A 51 12.87 -7.70 -7.61
C LEU A 51 14.14 -7.59 -6.74
N LEU A 52 14.24 -8.41 -5.69
CA LEU A 52 15.43 -8.51 -4.84
C LEU A 52 16.48 -9.50 -5.40
N GLY A 53 16.13 -10.22 -6.48
CA GLY A 53 16.96 -11.30 -7.02
C GLY A 53 17.09 -12.51 -6.09
N GLN A 54 16.11 -12.72 -5.19
CA GLN A 54 16.03 -13.88 -4.29
C GLN A 54 15.34 -15.07 -4.94
N ILE A 55 14.43 -14.81 -5.88
CA ILE A 55 13.75 -15.81 -6.70
C ILE A 55 14.16 -15.57 -8.15
N PRO A 56 14.67 -16.58 -8.87
CA PRO A 56 15.03 -16.44 -10.28
C PRO A 56 13.77 -16.18 -11.12
N LEU A 57 13.96 -15.42 -12.20
CA LEU A 57 12.92 -15.23 -13.19
C LEU A 57 12.77 -16.49 -14.03
N LEU A 58 11.54 -16.81 -14.43
CA LEU A 58 11.28 -17.86 -15.42
C LEU A 58 11.62 -17.37 -16.82
N GLU A 59 11.30 -16.09 -17.10
CA GLU A 59 11.62 -15.43 -18.39
C GLU A 59 11.86 -13.93 -18.18
N GLY A 60 12.51 -13.30 -19.16
CA GLY A 60 12.70 -11.86 -19.20
C GLY A 60 13.90 -11.37 -18.39
N SER A 61 13.90 -10.10 -18.08
CA SER A 61 14.98 -9.46 -17.33
C SER A 61 14.47 -8.27 -16.51
N ILE A 62 15.11 -8.05 -15.35
CA ILE A 62 14.92 -6.87 -14.52
C ILE A 62 16.20 -6.03 -14.62
N LEU A 63 16.04 -4.76 -14.97
CA LEU A 63 17.14 -3.80 -14.94
C LEU A 63 16.98 -2.92 -13.71
N MET A 64 18.06 -2.75 -12.97
CA MET A 64 18.18 -1.87 -11.82
C MET A 64 19.26 -0.81 -12.13
N ALA A 65 18.87 0.45 -12.17
CA ALA A 65 19.73 1.54 -12.63
C ALA A 65 20.44 1.23 -13.97
N GLY A 66 19.72 0.65 -14.92
CA GLY A 66 20.20 0.26 -16.25
C GLY A 66 21.02 -1.02 -16.32
N LYS A 67 21.35 -1.67 -15.19
CA LYS A 67 22.10 -2.92 -15.13
C LYS A 67 21.17 -4.11 -14.87
N ASN A 68 21.39 -5.22 -15.56
CA ASN A 68 20.61 -6.43 -15.32
C ASN A 68 20.86 -6.97 -13.89
N LEU A 69 19.79 -7.19 -13.16
CA LEU A 69 19.78 -7.63 -11.77
C LEU A 69 20.59 -8.92 -11.55
N ASN A 70 20.61 -9.82 -12.52
CA ASN A 70 21.33 -11.09 -12.43
C ASN A 70 22.85 -10.93 -12.40
N PHE A 71 23.37 -9.81 -12.91
CA PHE A 71 24.80 -9.52 -12.93
C PHE A 71 25.27 -8.67 -11.75
N LEU A 72 24.34 -8.21 -10.91
CA LEU A 72 24.68 -7.46 -9.70
C LEU A 72 25.05 -8.42 -8.56
N SER A 73 26.15 -8.12 -7.89
CA SER A 73 26.54 -8.79 -6.65
C SER A 73 25.51 -8.50 -5.52
N SER A 74 25.49 -9.32 -4.48
CA SER A 74 24.62 -9.10 -3.33
C SER A 74 24.80 -7.73 -2.68
N LEU A 75 26.05 -7.23 -2.65
CA LEU A 75 26.33 -5.91 -2.11
C LEU A 75 25.81 -4.78 -3.01
N GLU A 76 25.93 -4.91 -4.33
CA GLU A 76 25.36 -3.94 -5.27
C GLU A 76 23.85 -3.92 -5.17
N LYS A 77 23.17 -5.08 -5.12
CA LYS A 77 21.72 -5.18 -4.89
C LYS A 77 21.33 -4.46 -3.59
N ALA A 78 22.05 -4.72 -2.49
CA ALA A 78 21.79 -4.07 -1.21
C ALA A 78 22.03 -2.55 -1.25
N ARG A 79 22.99 -2.06 -2.02
CA ARG A 79 23.19 -0.62 -2.22
C ARG A 79 22.08 0.04 -3.03
N HIS A 80 21.41 -0.71 -3.90
CA HIS A 80 20.31 -0.20 -4.72
C HIS A 80 18.95 -0.34 -4.04
N THR A 81 18.76 -1.36 -3.17
CA THR A 81 17.45 -1.67 -2.60
C THR A 81 17.52 -1.89 -1.11
N ALA A 82 16.75 -1.12 -0.36
CA ALA A 82 16.45 -1.37 1.06
C ALA A 82 15.10 -2.08 1.18
N VAL A 83 14.93 -2.91 2.22
CA VAL A 83 13.74 -3.75 2.38
C VAL A 83 13.20 -3.68 3.79
N VAL A 84 11.87 -3.63 3.89
CA VAL A 84 11.13 -3.83 5.15
C VAL A 84 10.13 -4.96 4.92
N PHE A 85 10.30 -6.08 5.61
CA PHE A 85 9.37 -7.20 5.57
C PHE A 85 8.32 -7.11 6.68
N SER A 86 7.11 -7.59 6.43
CA SER A 86 5.99 -7.60 7.39
C SER A 86 6.28 -8.41 8.67
N LYS A 87 7.15 -9.42 8.58
CA LYS A 87 7.57 -10.27 9.69
C LYS A 87 9.08 -10.14 9.90
N SER A 88 9.49 -9.02 10.47
CA SER A 88 10.89 -8.85 10.87
C SER A 88 11.05 -9.25 12.33
N SER A 89 11.66 -10.40 12.59
CA SER A 89 12.11 -10.74 13.94
C SER A 89 13.45 -10.02 14.20
N VAL A 90 13.40 -8.96 14.99
CA VAL A 90 14.61 -8.31 15.44
C VAL A 90 14.81 -8.65 16.92
N PRO A 91 16.06 -8.88 17.38
CA PRO A 91 16.32 -9.11 18.78
C PRO A 91 15.72 -7.99 19.63
N SER A 92 14.85 -8.35 20.55
CA SER A 92 14.15 -7.41 21.45
C SER A 92 15.08 -6.58 22.34
N GLN A 93 16.33 -7.00 22.44
CA GLN A 93 17.39 -6.37 23.24
C GLN A 93 18.08 -5.20 22.52
N LEU A 94 17.87 -5.01 21.24
CA LEU A 94 18.38 -3.85 20.52
C LEU A 94 17.60 -2.59 20.90
N THR A 95 18.32 -1.46 20.96
CA THR A 95 17.68 -0.15 21.05
C THR A 95 17.18 0.30 19.67
N LEU A 96 16.29 1.31 19.64
CA LEU A 96 15.88 1.93 18.39
C LEU A 96 17.10 2.46 17.61
N PHE A 97 18.05 3.09 18.28
CA PHE A 97 19.28 3.57 17.66
C PHE A 97 20.06 2.42 17.00
N ASP A 98 20.22 1.29 17.68
CA ASP A 98 20.95 0.13 17.16
C ASP A 98 20.25 -0.40 15.89
N LEU A 99 18.92 -0.50 15.91
CA LEU A 99 18.17 -0.94 14.73
C LEU A 99 18.39 -0.02 13.53
N VAL A 100 18.27 1.30 13.71
CA VAL A 100 18.46 2.27 12.61
C VAL A 100 19.91 2.23 12.11
N ALA A 101 20.86 2.10 13.02
CA ALA A 101 22.28 2.01 12.72
C ALA A 101 22.63 0.79 11.84
N LEU A 102 21.87 -0.33 11.94
CA LEU A 102 22.04 -1.48 11.06
C LEU A 102 21.93 -1.12 9.57
N GLY A 103 21.18 -0.07 9.20
CA GLY A 103 21.11 0.42 7.83
C GLY A 103 22.46 0.82 7.25
N LYS A 104 23.43 1.23 8.08
CA LYS A 104 24.77 1.63 7.64
C LYS A 104 25.74 0.47 7.46
N TYR A 105 25.42 -0.73 7.95
CA TYR A 105 26.39 -1.85 7.93
C TYR A 105 26.74 -2.33 6.53
N ILE A 106 25.94 -2.06 5.53
CA ILE A 106 26.30 -2.36 4.12
C ILE A 106 27.56 -1.62 3.64
N TYR A 107 27.97 -0.56 4.34
CA TYR A 107 29.17 0.24 4.02
C TYR A 107 30.41 -0.22 4.76
N TYR A 108 30.28 -1.24 5.64
CA TYR A 108 31.38 -1.74 6.46
C TYR A 108 31.64 -3.22 6.13
N PRO A 109 32.88 -3.59 5.76
CA PRO A 109 33.21 -4.98 5.39
C PRO A 109 33.24 -5.94 6.59
N TYR A 110 33.39 -5.41 7.83
CA TYR A 110 33.48 -6.18 9.07
C TYR A 110 32.84 -5.41 10.23
N TYR A 111 32.62 -6.08 11.38
CA TYR A 111 32.08 -5.51 12.62
C TYR A 111 32.90 -4.33 13.13
N ILE A 112 32.56 -3.14 12.73
CA ILE A 112 33.28 -1.94 13.08
C ILE A 112 32.27 -0.95 13.68
N LYS A 113 32.72 -0.20 14.69
CA LYS A 113 31.95 0.94 15.20
C LYS A 113 31.68 1.92 14.05
N LEU A 114 30.44 2.38 13.94
CA LEU A 114 30.11 3.43 13.01
C LEU A 114 31.03 4.63 13.21
N ASN A 115 31.52 5.20 12.13
CA ASN A 115 32.26 6.45 12.17
C ASN A 115 31.35 7.61 12.62
N LYS A 116 31.93 8.74 13.01
CA LYS A 116 31.18 9.89 13.52
C LYS A 116 30.18 10.45 12.50
N ALA A 117 30.51 10.41 11.19
CA ALA A 117 29.61 10.88 10.14
C ALA A 117 28.36 10.01 10.04
N HIS A 118 28.51 8.69 9.99
CA HIS A 118 27.36 7.78 9.93
C HIS A 118 26.55 7.79 11.24
N GLN A 119 27.19 8.01 12.41
CA GLN A 119 26.46 8.22 13.65
C GLN A 119 25.58 9.49 13.58
N ALA A 120 26.13 10.59 13.05
CA ALA A 120 25.38 11.83 12.86
C ALA A 120 24.19 11.65 11.89
N GLU A 121 24.38 10.89 10.78
CA GLU A 121 23.29 10.56 9.86
C GLU A 121 22.19 9.73 10.54
N VAL A 122 22.55 8.72 11.35
CA VAL A 122 21.59 7.93 12.13
C VAL A 122 20.79 8.83 13.07
N HIS A 123 21.45 9.76 13.77
CA HIS A 123 20.78 10.72 14.65
C HIS A 123 19.82 11.62 13.87
N ALA A 124 20.24 12.17 12.74
CA ALA A 124 19.43 13.04 11.90
C ALA A 124 18.16 12.33 11.40
N ILE A 125 18.29 11.08 10.96
CA ILE A 125 17.15 10.27 10.50
C ILE A 125 16.18 9.97 11.65
N ILE A 126 16.68 9.62 12.84
CA ILE A 126 15.85 9.39 14.02
C ILE A 126 15.05 10.64 14.39
N GLU A 127 15.67 11.81 14.29
CA GLU A 127 15.04 13.10 14.57
C GLU A 127 14.01 13.44 13.49
N GLU A 128 14.37 13.32 12.21
CA GLU A 128 13.49 13.59 11.06
C GLU A 128 12.19 12.77 11.10
N LEU A 129 12.28 11.49 11.52
CA LEU A 129 11.11 10.62 11.62
C LEU A 129 10.36 10.77 12.96
N GLY A 130 10.73 11.72 13.80
CA GLY A 130 10.08 11.98 15.09
C GLY A 130 10.29 10.88 16.12
N LEU A 131 11.40 10.12 16.01
CA LEU A 131 11.71 8.98 16.87
C LEU A 131 12.71 9.32 18.01
N ASN A 132 13.15 10.56 18.11
CA ASN A 132 14.18 10.98 19.07
C ASN A 132 13.81 10.67 20.54
N PRO A 133 12.54 10.79 21.00
CA PRO A 133 12.17 10.41 22.36
C PRO A 133 12.40 8.93 22.69
N TYR A 134 12.39 8.07 21.68
CA TYR A 134 12.48 6.61 21.80
C TYR A 134 13.86 6.05 21.48
N LYS A 135 14.83 6.90 21.17
CA LYS A 135 16.14 6.53 20.64
C LYS A 135 16.88 5.46 21.45
N HIS A 136 16.79 5.53 22.78
CA HIS A 136 17.45 4.60 23.71
C HIS A 136 16.50 3.53 24.25
N HIS A 137 15.24 3.51 23.84
CA HIS A 137 14.31 2.47 24.25
C HIS A 137 14.64 1.15 23.54
N LEU A 138 14.43 0.04 24.24
CA LEU A 138 14.48 -1.28 23.63
C LEU A 138 13.32 -1.43 22.63
N LEU A 139 13.53 -2.19 21.57
CA LEU A 139 12.50 -2.41 20.54
C LEU A 139 11.23 -3.04 21.14
N SER A 140 11.37 -3.87 22.17
CA SER A 140 10.25 -4.46 22.91
C SER A 140 9.39 -3.46 23.69
N GLN A 141 9.88 -2.24 23.90
CA GLN A 141 9.17 -1.17 24.63
C GLN A 141 8.44 -0.21 23.71
N LEU A 142 8.61 -0.35 22.39
CA LEU A 142 7.99 0.53 21.40
C LEU A 142 6.56 0.08 21.10
N SER A 143 5.68 1.05 20.83
CA SER A 143 4.39 0.76 20.19
C SER A 143 4.61 0.19 18.77
N GLU A 144 3.65 -0.57 18.26
CA GLU A 144 3.73 -1.13 16.90
C GLU A 144 4.01 -0.04 15.85
N GLY A 145 3.36 1.12 15.94
CA GLY A 145 3.59 2.24 15.03
C GLY A 145 5.02 2.81 15.12
N ASN A 146 5.57 2.96 16.32
CA ASN A 146 6.95 3.43 16.49
C ASN A 146 7.96 2.37 16.06
N LEU A 147 7.69 1.10 16.31
CA LEU A 147 8.51 0.00 15.82
C LEU A 147 8.52 -0.04 14.28
N GLN A 148 7.37 0.13 13.64
CA GLN A 148 7.27 0.19 12.18
C GLN A 148 8.03 1.39 11.61
N LYS A 149 7.91 2.57 12.23
CA LYS A 149 8.74 3.73 11.86
C LYS A 149 10.24 3.45 12.01
N ALA A 150 10.64 2.72 13.04
CA ALA A 150 12.05 2.36 13.26
C ALA A 150 12.58 1.41 12.17
N TYR A 151 11.77 0.46 11.67
CA TYR A 151 12.12 -0.36 10.51
C TYR A 151 12.26 0.46 9.23
N ILE A 152 11.37 1.42 9.02
CA ILE A 152 11.44 2.34 7.88
C ILE A 152 12.68 3.23 8.02
N ALA A 153 12.97 3.75 9.22
CA ALA A 153 14.17 4.52 9.51
C ALA A 153 15.46 3.73 9.19
N ARG A 154 15.51 2.46 9.55
CA ARG A 154 16.62 1.56 9.20
C ARG A 154 16.79 1.45 7.67
N ALA A 155 15.69 1.21 6.95
CA ALA A 155 15.71 1.11 5.51
C ALA A 155 16.11 2.44 4.85
N PHE A 156 15.62 3.56 5.37
CA PHE A 156 16.00 4.88 4.89
C PHE A 156 17.47 5.21 5.21
N CYS A 157 17.96 4.81 6.39
CA CYS A 157 19.35 4.97 6.79
C CYS A 157 20.34 4.22 5.88
N GLN A 158 19.91 3.14 5.24
CA GLN A 158 20.70 2.42 4.24
C GLN A 158 21.06 3.29 3.02
N ASN A 159 20.32 4.37 2.80
CA ASN A 159 20.47 5.34 1.71
C ASN A 159 20.37 4.73 0.30
N SER A 160 19.65 3.64 0.16
CA SER A 160 19.34 3.05 -1.15
C SER A 160 18.34 3.91 -1.91
N PRO A 161 18.43 4.01 -3.25
CA PRO A 161 17.47 4.78 -4.05
C PRO A 161 16.09 4.14 -4.12
N PHE A 162 15.99 2.82 -3.93
CA PHE A 162 14.74 2.07 -3.92
C PHE A 162 14.49 1.46 -2.54
N ILE A 163 13.26 1.64 -2.03
CA ILE A 163 12.78 1.04 -0.78
C ILE A 163 11.57 0.18 -1.08
N LEU A 164 11.65 -1.08 -0.73
CA LEU A 164 10.61 -2.08 -0.92
C LEU A 164 10.03 -2.46 0.45
N LEU A 165 8.69 -2.37 0.60
CA LEU A 165 8.02 -2.65 1.87
C LEU A 165 6.89 -3.67 1.67
N ASP A 166 6.96 -4.76 2.40
CA ASP A 166 5.91 -5.79 2.38
C ASP A 166 4.96 -5.52 3.54
N GLU A 167 3.74 -5.06 3.20
CA GLU A 167 2.66 -4.75 4.13
C GLU A 167 3.04 -3.81 5.30
N PRO A 168 3.61 -2.63 5.02
CA PRO A 168 4.14 -1.75 6.07
C PRO A 168 3.07 -1.20 7.03
N THR A 169 1.80 -1.36 6.72
CA THR A 169 0.68 -0.88 7.53
C THR A 169 -0.12 -2.01 8.20
N ALA A 170 0.33 -3.27 8.07
CA ALA A 170 -0.33 -4.40 8.72
C ALA A 170 -0.29 -4.25 10.24
N HIS A 171 -1.36 -4.64 10.91
CA HIS A 171 -1.54 -4.60 12.38
C HIS A 171 -1.54 -3.21 13.02
N LEU A 172 -1.51 -2.13 12.24
CA LEU A 172 -1.60 -0.78 12.76
C LEU A 172 -3.06 -0.28 12.81
N ASP A 173 -3.35 0.58 13.79
CA ASP A 173 -4.59 1.34 13.79
C ASP A 173 -4.63 2.37 12.65
N GLU A 174 -5.80 2.93 12.36
CA GLU A 174 -6.01 3.83 11.23
C GLU A 174 -5.12 5.07 11.25
N LEU A 175 -4.91 5.67 12.42
CA LEU A 175 -4.05 6.85 12.55
C LEU A 175 -2.59 6.52 12.25
N ASN A 176 -2.09 5.42 12.79
CA ASN A 176 -0.73 4.97 12.52
C ASN A 176 -0.54 4.57 11.05
N LYS A 177 -1.53 3.95 10.39
CA LYS A 177 -1.49 3.69 8.94
C LYS A 177 -1.29 4.97 8.14
N ILE A 178 -2.09 6.02 8.40
CA ILE A 178 -1.98 7.31 7.73
C ILE A 178 -0.59 7.92 7.94
N ILE A 179 -0.08 7.87 9.18
CA ILE A 179 1.24 8.39 9.51
C ILE A 179 2.34 7.66 8.72
N ILE A 180 2.26 6.34 8.61
CA ILE A 180 3.24 5.55 7.85
C ILE A 180 3.14 5.85 6.35
N LEU A 181 1.94 5.88 5.78
CA LEU A 181 1.77 6.15 4.34
C LEU A 181 2.23 7.57 3.98
N LYS A 182 1.93 8.56 4.83
CA LYS A 182 2.44 9.92 4.67
C LYS A 182 3.97 9.95 4.73
N LEU A 183 4.57 9.27 5.70
CA LEU A 183 6.02 9.15 5.81
C LEU A 183 6.65 8.57 4.53
N LEU A 184 6.09 7.48 3.98
CA LEU A 184 6.58 6.89 2.74
C LEU A 184 6.49 7.89 1.58
N ARG A 185 5.39 8.64 1.47
CA ARG A 185 5.24 9.67 0.46
C ARG A 185 6.25 10.82 0.63
N ASP A 186 6.48 11.27 1.86
CA ASP A 186 7.46 12.31 2.17
C ASP A 186 8.88 11.85 1.80
N LEU A 187 9.26 10.61 2.11
CA LEU A 187 10.54 10.02 1.70
C LEU A 187 10.70 9.97 0.17
N ALA A 188 9.63 9.64 -0.55
CA ALA A 188 9.67 9.63 -2.01
C ALA A 188 9.85 11.05 -2.56
N LYS A 189 9.03 12.02 -2.11
CA LYS A 189 8.99 13.36 -2.71
C LYS A 189 10.15 14.24 -2.27
N SER A 190 10.52 14.21 -0.98
CA SER A 190 11.57 15.08 -0.44
C SER A 190 12.98 14.52 -0.64
N HIS A 191 13.14 13.20 -0.65
CA HIS A 191 14.46 12.55 -0.78
C HIS A 191 14.65 11.80 -2.11
N GLY A 192 13.67 11.93 -3.04
CA GLY A 192 13.76 11.29 -4.36
C GLY A 192 13.80 9.76 -4.32
N LYS A 193 13.31 9.12 -3.24
CA LYS A 193 13.30 7.67 -3.14
C LYS A 193 12.19 7.06 -3.99
N LEU A 194 12.48 5.97 -4.66
CA LEU A 194 11.45 5.11 -5.22
C LEU A 194 10.91 4.22 -4.10
N ILE A 195 9.60 4.25 -3.88
CA ILE A 195 8.91 3.44 -2.86
C ILE A 195 7.98 2.46 -3.56
N LEU A 196 8.17 1.17 -3.32
CA LEU A 196 7.20 0.14 -3.70
C LEU A 196 6.71 -0.56 -2.43
N PHE A 197 5.42 -0.53 -2.18
CA PHE A 197 4.86 -1.21 -1.02
C PHE A 197 3.62 -2.03 -1.37
N SER A 198 3.44 -3.16 -0.69
CA SER A 198 2.21 -3.93 -0.76
C SER A 198 1.24 -3.50 0.34
N SER A 199 -0.06 -3.61 0.10
CA SER A 199 -1.07 -3.37 1.13
C SER A 199 -2.30 -4.25 0.90
N HIS A 200 -2.91 -4.69 2.01
CA HIS A 200 -4.25 -5.26 2.03
C HIS A 200 -5.33 -4.19 2.21
N ASP A 201 -4.97 -3.05 2.80
CA ASP A 201 -5.85 -1.90 2.95
C ASP A 201 -5.73 -0.98 1.75
N PHE A 202 -6.33 -1.41 0.64
CA PHE A 202 -6.28 -0.69 -0.61
C PHE A 202 -6.94 0.70 -0.53
N ARG A 203 -8.05 0.82 0.23
CA ARG A 203 -8.83 2.06 0.31
C ARG A 203 -8.01 3.25 0.77
N LEU A 204 -7.21 3.04 1.81
CA LEU A 204 -6.34 4.08 2.34
C LEU A 204 -5.06 4.21 1.51
N ALA A 205 -4.45 3.08 1.14
CA ALA A 205 -3.15 3.07 0.48
C ALA A 205 -3.16 3.77 -0.89
N LYS A 206 -4.25 3.68 -1.65
CA LYS A 206 -4.40 4.31 -2.97
C LYS A 206 -4.26 5.84 -2.94
N GLU A 207 -4.65 6.50 -1.83
CA GLU A 207 -4.58 7.96 -1.69
C GLU A 207 -3.13 8.48 -1.63
N PHE A 208 -2.17 7.60 -1.36
CA PHE A 208 -0.76 7.95 -1.22
C PHE A 208 0.11 7.49 -2.40
N ALA A 209 -0.44 6.65 -3.31
CA ALA A 209 0.30 6.08 -4.42
C ALA A 209 0.18 6.92 -5.69
N ASP A 210 1.31 7.11 -6.39
CA ASP A 210 1.33 7.72 -7.73
C ASP A 210 0.98 6.68 -8.81
N LYS A 211 1.37 5.41 -8.58
CA LYS A 211 1.12 4.29 -9.49
C LYS A 211 0.58 3.09 -8.74
N ILE A 212 -0.19 2.29 -9.44
CA ILE A 212 -0.67 0.99 -8.95
C ILE A 212 -0.09 -0.11 -9.84
N TRP A 213 0.44 -1.14 -9.20
CA TRP A 213 0.71 -2.45 -9.77
C TRP A 213 -0.36 -3.41 -9.26
N LEU A 214 -1.25 -3.82 -10.14
CA LEU A 214 -2.34 -4.75 -9.83
C LEU A 214 -2.01 -6.13 -10.38
N ILE A 215 -2.11 -7.15 -9.52
CA ILE A 215 -2.07 -8.56 -9.92
C ILE A 215 -3.46 -9.14 -9.72
N LYS A 216 -4.11 -9.52 -10.80
CA LYS A 216 -5.46 -10.08 -10.80
C LYS A 216 -5.58 -11.14 -11.89
N ASP A 217 -6.19 -12.28 -11.57
CA ASP A 217 -6.49 -13.37 -12.52
C ASP A 217 -5.26 -13.81 -13.35
N TYR A 218 -4.07 -13.87 -12.70
CA TYR A 218 -2.77 -14.18 -13.31
C TYR A 218 -2.24 -13.12 -14.29
N GLU A 219 -2.92 -11.99 -14.40
CA GLU A 219 -2.51 -10.85 -15.22
C GLU A 219 -1.90 -9.74 -14.34
N PHE A 220 -1.05 -8.92 -14.97
CA PHE A 220 -0.40 -7.80 -14.34
C PHE A 220 -0.74 -6.50 -15.06
N TYR A 221 -1.27 -5.55 -14.29
CA TYR A 221 -1.61 -4.22 -14.76
C TYR A 221 -0.74 -3.20 -14.05
N SER A 222 -0.25 -2.19 -14.77
CA SER A 222 0.54 -1.11 -14.19
C SER A 222 0.22 0.22 -14.86
N GLY A 223 -0.02 1.24 -14.05
CA GLY A 223 -0.35 2.58 -14.56
C GLY A 223 -0.40 3.60 -13.44
N VAL A 224 -0.73 4.82 -13.80
CA VAL A 224 -1.11 5.87 -12.86
C VAL A 224 -2.31 5.38 -12.05
N SER A 225 -2.36 5.76 -10.77
CA SER A 225 -3.38 5.24 -9.85
C SER A 225 -4.79 5.45 -10.38
N GLU A 226 -5.08 6.62 -10.92
CA GLU A 226 -6.40 7.00 -11.43
C GLU A 226 -6.82 6.19 -12.67
N ASP A 227 -5.88 5.87 -13.57
CA ASP A 227 -6.14 5.06 -14.76
C ASP A 227 -6.51 3.63 -14.35
N ILE A 228 -5.68 2.99 -13.51
CA ILE A 228 -5.94 1.63 -13.00
C ILE A 228 -7.29 1.57 -12.26
N LEU A 229 -7.63 2.60 -11.47
CA LEU A 229 -8.90 2.66 -10.76
C LEU A 229 -10.10 2.83 -11.70
N SER A 230 -9.93 3.51 -12.81
CA SER A 230 -10.97 3.68 -13.84
C SER A 230 -11.21 2.38 -14.61
N GLU A 231 -10.14 1.65 -14.93
CA GLU A 231 -10.21 0.36 -15.64
C GLU A 231 -10.70 -0.78 -14.72
N HIS A 232 -10.41 -0.69 -13.41
CA HIS A 232 -10.76 -1.68 -12.38
C HIS A 232 -11.64 -1.07 -11.28
N PRO A 233 -12.88 -0.65 -11.58
CA PRO A 233 -13.75 0.02 -10.62
C PRO A 233 -14.14 -0.84 -9.41
N GLU A 234 -14.01 -2.16 -9.51
CA GLU A 234 -14.20 -3.09 -8.39
C GLU A 234 -13.22 -2.83 -7.24
N LEU A 235 -12.05 -2.25 -7.51
CA LEU A 235 -11.08 -1.87 -6.48
C LEU A 235 -11.55 -0.70 -5.63
N ILE A 236 -12.39 0.19 -6.20
CA ILE A 236 -12.93 1.37 -5.50
C ILE A 236 -14.27 1.05 -4.86
N ARG A 237 -15.02 0.12 -5.48
CA ARG A 237 -16.30 -0.27 -4.88
C ARG A 237 -16.04 -0.61 -3.42
N PRO A 238 -16.80 0.02 -2.49
CA PRO A 238 -16.82 -0.49 -1.13
C PRO A 238 -16.95 -2.01 -1.24
N LEU A 239 -16.33 -2.77 -0.35
CA LEU A 239 -16.64 -4.19 -0.17
C LEU A 239 -18.09 -4.27 0.33
N LEU A 240 -18.98 -3.89 -0.53
CA LEU A 240 -20.38 -4.14 -0.40
C LEU A 240 -20.47 -5.58 -0.79
N PHE A 241 -20.51 -6.32 0.25
CA PHE A 241 -20.63 -7.74 0.25
C PHE A 241 -21.57 -8.16 -0.87
N ASP A 242 -21.07 -8.75 -1.94
CA ASP A 242 -21.85 -9.58 -2.86
C ASP A 242 -22.39 -10.83 -2.12
N LEU A 243 -22.77 -10.63 -0.83
CA LEU A 243 -23.37 -11.66 -0.02
C LEU A 243 -24.86 -11.84 -0.35
N ASN A 244 -25.43 -10.93 -1.10
CA ASN A 244 -26.84 -10.96 -1.43
C ASN A 244 -27.03 -11.07 -2.94
N GLU A 245 -27.08 -12.28 -3.44
CA GLU A 245 -27.67 -12.58 -4.75
C GLU A 245 -29.08 -11.95 -4.77
N GLY A 246 -29.29 -10.91 -5.59
CA GLY A 246 -30.57 -10.22 -5.72
C GLY A 246 -30.62 -8.77 -5.22
N PHE A 247 -29.57 -8.26 -4.57
CA PHE A 247 -29.52 -6.84 -4.25
C PHE A 247 -29.08 -6.03 -5.50
N VAL A 248 -29.96 -5.18 -5.98
CA VAL A 248 -29.66 -4.21 -7.03
C VAL A 248 -29.61 -2.82 -6.42
N PRO A 249 -28.52 -2.07 -6.54
CA PRO A 249 -28.37 -0.79 -5.87
C PRO A 249 -29.28 0.30 -6.47
N PRO A 250 -29.77 1.25 -5.65
CA PRO A 250 -30.49 2.42 -6.11
C PRO A 250 -29.59 3.49 -6.70
N GLU A 251 -30.17 4.49 -7.36
CA GLU A 251 -29.49 5.75 -7.63
C GLU A 251 -29.38 6.56 -6.32
N ILE A 252 -28.14 6.92 -5.89
CA ILE A 252 -27.92 7.69 -4.68
C ILE A 252 -27.18 8.99 -5.01
N LYS A 253 -27.81 10.13 -4.67
CA LYS A 253 -27.22 11.47 -4.75
C LYS A 253 -27.03 12.00 -3.33
N ALA A 254 -25.80 11.91 -2.84
CA ALA A 254 -25.40 12.31 -1.49
C ALA A 254 -23.91 12.58 -1.45
N SER A 255 -23.39 13.10 -0.32
CA SER A 255 -21.94 13.11 -0.09
C SER A 255 -21.37 11.69 -0.09
N PRO A 256 -20.05 11.53 -0.32
CA PRO A 256 -19.42 10.20 -0.33
C PRO A 256 -19.72 9.39 0.96
N LEU A 257 -19.70 10.03 2.11
CA LEU A 257 -19.96 9.39 3.39
C LEU A 257 -21.41 8.90 3.51
N GLU A 258 -22.39 9.78 3.24
CA GLU A 258 -23.79 9.40 3.30
C GLU A 258 -24.16 8.33 2.28
N LYS A 259 -23.57 8.40 1.09
CA LYS A 259 -23.75 7.38 0.06
C LYS A 259 -23.26 6.01 0.54
N GLU A 260 -22.09 5.95 1.18
CA GLU A 260 -21.52 4.71 1.72
C GLU A 260 -22.37 4.16 2.89
N LEU A 261 -22.80 5.03 3.79
CA LEU A 261 -23.63 4.66 4.92
C LEU A 261 -25.00 4.12 4.48
N LEU A 262 -25.68 4.79 3.56
CA LEU A 262 -26.97 4.33 3.04
C LEU A 262 -26.83 2.99 2.32
N TYR A 263 -25.82 2.87 1.50
CA TYR A 263 -25.60 1.65 0.75
C TYR A 263 -25.34 0.45 1.68
N SER A 264 -24.48 0.63 2.70
CA SER A 264 -24.23 -0.38 3.72
C SER A 264 -25.51 -0.73 4.52
N PHE A 265 -26.33 0.27 4.83
CA PHE A 265 -27.60 0.08 5.51
C PHE A 265 -28.58 -0.76 4.67
N LEU A 266 -28.76 -0.40 3.40
CA LEU A 266 -29.68 -1.12 2.50
C LEU A 266 -29.29 -2.58 2.34
N GLN A 267 -27.99 -2.87 2.14
CA GLN A 267 -27.52 -4.23 2.00
C GLN A 267 -27.66 -5.08 3.26
N LYS A 268 -27.49 -4.48 4.44
CA LYS A 268 -27.63 -5.21 5.71
C LYS A 268 -29.05 -5.62 6.01
N HIS A 269 -30.01 -4.80 5.57
CA HIS A 269 -31.39 -4.95 6.00
C HIS A 269 -32.33 -5.47 4.92
N PHE A 270 -31.93 -5.36 3.63
CA PHE A 270 -32.82 -5.68 2.52
C PHE A 270 -32.10 -6.49 1.44
N GLN A 271 -32.72 -7.62 1.06
CA GLN A 271 -32.31 -8.44 -0.09
C GLN A 271 -33.29 -8.18 -1.24
N SER A 272 -33.24 -6.97 -1.82
CA SER A 272 -34.26 -6.53 -2.78
C SER A 272 -33.63 -5.71 -3.92
N ASP A 273 -34.37 -5.62 -5.01
CA ASP A 273 -34.03 -4.78 -6.15
C ASP A 273 -34.44 -3.33 -5.89
N PHE A 274 -33.46 -2.46 -5.69
CA PHE A 274 -33.67 -1.02 -5.52
C PHE A 274 -33.46 -0.22 -6.81
N SER A 275 -33.35 -0.83 -7.97
CA SER A 275 -33.09 -0.14 -9.24
C SER A 275 -34.08 0.96 -9.58
N LYS A 276 -35.33 0.85 -9.07
CA LYS A 276 -36.39 1.84 -9.26
C LYS A 276 -36.38 2.97 -8.24
N PHE A 277 -35.57 2.83 -7.17
CA PHE A 277 -35.48 3.82 -6.11
C PHE A 277 -34.38 4.85 -6.41
N ARG A 278 -34.66 6.10 -6.03
CA ARG A 278 -33.67 7.16 -6.02
C ARG A 278 -33.64 7.77 -4.63
N PHE A 279 -32.45 7.88 -4.05
CA PHE A 279 -32.22 8.48 -2.75
C PHE A 279 -31.45 9.78 -2.94
N LEU A 280 -31.95 10.85 -2.32
CA LEU A 280 -31.31 12.17 -2.28
C LEU A 280 -31.07 12.54 -0.81
N HIS A 281 -29.85 12.99 -0.48
CA HIS A 281 -29.55 13.50 0.86
C HIS A 281 -29.29 15.00 0.79
N SER A 282 -30.07 15.75 1.54
CA SER A 282 -29.94 17.21 1.67
C SER A 282 -30.38 17.69 3.06
N GLU A 283 -29.66 18.65 3.61
CA GLU A 283 -29.98 19.25 4.92
C GLU A 283 -30.17 18.24 6.06
N GLY A 284 -29.36 17.14 6.05
CA GLY A 284 -29.42 16.09 7.06
C GLY A 284 -30.62 15.14 6.94
N LYS A 285 -31.36 15.17 5.82
CA LYS A 285 -32.52 14.31 5.58
C LYS A 285 -32.40 13.53 4.31
N TRP A 286 -32.96 12.34 4.30
CA TRP A 286 -33.11 11.51 3.11
C TRP A 286 -34.45 11.74 2.45
N GLN A 287 -34.44 11.92 1.12
CA GLN A 287 -35.62 11.87 0.27
C GLN A 287 -35.59 10.57 -0.50
N VAL A 288 -36.62 9.76 -0.36
CA VAL A 288 -36.80 8.49 -1.07
C VAL A 288 -37.81 8.71 -2.19
N HIS A 289 -37.39 8.48 -3.42
CA HIS A 289 -38.23 8.60 -4.59
C HIS A 289 -38.54 7.21 -5.16
N LEU A 290 -39.78 6.94 -5.42
CA LEU A 290 -40.27 5.74 -6.14
C LEU A 290 -41.42 6.14 -7.05
N GLY A 291 -41.13 6.22 -8.35
CA GLY A 291 -42.09 6.80 -9.34
C GLY A 291 -42.36 8.27 -9.03
N GLU A 292 -43.62 8.64 -8.86
CA GLU A 292 -44.05 10.01 -8.53
C GLU A 292 -44.08 10.30 -7.02
N ASN A 293 -43.92 9.28 -6.20
CA ASN A 293 -43.99 9.41 -4.75
C ASN A 293 -42.66 9.81 -4.15
N ILE A 294 -42.71 10.72 -3.15
CA ILE A 294 -41.54 11.20 -2.42
C ILE A 294 -41.81 11.13 -0.93
N TRP A 295 -40.91 10.52 -0.18
CA TRP A 295 -40.92 10.46 1.28
C TRP A 295 -39.69 11.12 1.84
N ILE A 296 -39.87 11.87 2.93
CA ILE A 296 -38.75 12.54 3.63
C ILE A 296 -38.48 11.84 4.93
N MET A 297 -37.26 11.34 5.11
CA MET A 297 -36.79 10.59 6.28
C MET A 297 -35.71 11.35 7.03
N SER A 298 -35.82 11.42 8.34
CA SER A 298 -34.87 12.13 9.19
C SER A 298 -33.82 11.21 9.79
N SER A 299 -34.03 9.89 9.69
CA SER A 299 -33.14 8.88 10.28
C SER A 299 -33.12 7.58 9.46
N TYR A 300 -32.12 6.75 9.70
CA TYR A 300 -32.07 5.39 9.15
C TYR A 300 -33.17 4.48 9.77
N GLU A 301 -33.63 4.80 10.98
CA GLU A 301 -34.76 4.10 11.61
C GLU A 301 -36.07 4.35 10.85
N ASP A 302 -36.29 5.57 10.38
CA ASP A 302 -37.44 5.89 9.52
C ASP A 302 -37.38 5.12 8.19
N LEU A 303 -36.20 5.01 7.60
CA LEU A 303 -35.98 4.21 6.39
C LEU A 303 -36.27 2.72 6.65
N LEU A 304 -35.84 2.19 7.80
CA LEU A 304 -36.07 0.80 8.18
C LEU A 304 -37.56 0.47 8.31
N ARG A 305 -38.37 1.44 8.72
CA ARG A 305 -39.85 1.29 8.84
C ARG A 305 -40.55 1.48 7.49
N LEU A 306 -40.06 2.40 6.66
CA LEU A 306 -40.70 2.73 5.38
C LEU A 306 -40.46 1.67 4.33
N LEU A 307 -39.19 1.30 4.10
CA LEU A 307 -38.78 0.50 2.93
C LEU A 307 -39.50 -0.86 2.84
N PRO A 308 -39.78 -1.60 3.94
CA PRO A 308 -40.54 -2.84 3.87
C PRO A 308 -41.97 -2.66 3.34
N THR A 309 -42.52 -1.46 3.40
CA THR A 309 -43.87 -1.16 2.90
C THR A 309 -43.88 -0.83 1.41
N LEU A 310 -42.72 -0.59 0.83
CA LEU A 310 -42.53 -0.19 -0.56
C LEU A 310 -41.92 -1.30 -1.43
N LEU A 311 -41.31 -2.30 -0.79
CA LEU A 311 -40.71 -3.48 -1.44
C LEU A 311 -41.71 -4.60 -1.57
#